data_6e4227a50ad53a30d5c5408c1f1c357a
#
_entry.id   6e4227a50ad53a30d5c5408c1f1c357a
#
_cell.length_a   1.000
_cell.length_b   1.000
_cell.length_c   1.000
_cell.angle_alpha   90.00
_cell.angle_beta   90.00
_cell.angle_gamma   90.00
#
_symmetry.space_group_name_H-M   'P 1'
#
loop_
_entity.id
_entity.type
_entity.pdbx_description
1 polymer ?
#
loop_
_entity_poly.entity_id
_entity_poly.type
_entity_poly.pdbx_seq_one_letter_code
_entity_poly.pdbx_strand_id
1 'polypeptide(L)'
;HALLRRAMAAALLLAALPAAAQDRFVPALAVVQLNDVYRLDAVENGRVGGLGRVATLVDRTRRSGSAPVMVFHAGDFIAPSLESRLFAGEQMIDALNFVHARAPMLVVPGNHEFDEREPAMFRNAVRGSRFPWLAGNLTVTDSATPPIGRDTVLMAGGMKIGVFTLTYLDSRRSYARADSGFVQIAERQIRDLERRGADAIVGITHLEHATDREIAALRRRHPKFVWIAGGHEHFLIQDPLTAGSALITKGDSNARRVWRVLVGREGRRPAVRAEAVTLDSTVQIDPAYAREVEEKWAARVRGRIPTFDVAIGHTTTPMDATEESVRNAESAWGNWLADRMRRAFPTQAADVAVLNGGSLRIDDVIRDSVRWEHVERTFGFPTSVGLVWLRGRDLRETVLEQSVSGGRGEGRFLQVSGLRFTFDRRRPVGDRVTRVEIQRDSGWAPLEEERIYTVAVPDYLFGNGDGYRFRDAATQAVPPGPSLKWLAVQALLDAYSRGQSISPRVEGRITEVR
;
A
#
# COMPACT_ATOMS: atom_id res chain seq x y z
N HIS A 1 11.48 -19.89 -93.22
CA HIS A 1 11.10 -20.43 -91.90
C HIS A 1 11.99 -19.85 -90.83
N ALA A 2 11.70 -18.71 -90.39
CA ALA A 2 12.36 -18.16 -89.24
C ALA A 2 11.38 -17.21 -88.59
N LEU A 3 10.79 -17.64 -87.47
CA LEU A 3 10.01 -16.78 -86.63
C LEU A 3 10.87 -16.25 -85.50
N LEU A 4 11.05 -14.94 -85.58
CA LEU A 4 11.74 -14.13 -84.58
C LEU A 4 11.15 -14.27 -83.19
N ARG A 5 11.99 -14.60 -82.22
CA ARG A 5 11.73 -14.40 -80.80
C ARG A 5 12.09 -12.96 -80.43
N ARG A 6 11.11 -12.14 -80.17
CA ARG A 6 11.30 -10.91 -79.42
C ARG A 6 10.89 -11.18 -77.94
N ALA A 7 11.90 -11.32 -77.12
CA ALA A 7 11.72 -11.31 -75.68
C ALA A 7 11.64 -9.84 -75.21
N MET A 8 10.51 -9.40 -74.81
CA MET A 8 10.33 -8.17 -73.99
C MET A 8 10.71 -8.46 -72.55
N ALA A 9 11.86 -7.93 -72.13
CA ALA A 9 12.27 -7.86 -70.77
C ALA A 9 11.41 -6.76 -70.09
N ALA A 10 10.34 -7.15 -69.36
CA ALA A 10 9.65 -6.28 -68.44
C ALA A 10 10.49 -6.15 -67.16
N ALA A 11 11.22 -5.05 -67.03
CA ALA A 11 11.88 -4.66 -65.80
C ALA A 11 10.78 -4.29 -64.79
N LEU A 12 10.45 -5.20 -63.88
CA LEU A 12 9.71 -4.89 -62.65
C LEU A 12 10.63 -4.05 -61.75
N LEU A 13 10.48 -2.73 -61.78
CA LEU A 13 10.93 -1.86 -60.71
C LEU A 13 10.05 -2.17 -59.49
N LEU A 14 10.46 -3.11 -58.64
CA LEU A 14 10.03 -3.17 -57.26
C LEU A 14 10.53 -1.90 -56.57
N ALA A 15 9.68 -0.88 -56.49
CA ALA A 15 9.88 0.21 -55.58
C ALA A 15 9.88 -0.41 -54.16
N ALA A 16 11.07 -0.62 -53.62
CA ALA A 16 11.22 -0.93 -52.20
C ALA A 16 10.65 0.28 -51.45
N LEU A 17 9.39 0.16 -50.98
CA LEU A 17 8.87 1.05 -49.98
C LEU A 17 9.87 1.00 -48.83
N PRO A 18 10.40 2.15 -48.36
CA PRO A 18 11.23 2.14 -47.20
C PRO A 18 10.39 1.52 -46.07
N ALA A 19 10.84 0.38 -45.55
CA ALA A 19 10.29 -0.14 -44.31
C ALA A 19 10.32 1.03 -43.34
N ALA A 20 9.14 1.49 -42.93
CA ALA A 20 9.04 2.57 -41.97
C ALA A 20 9.89 2.14 -40.77
N ALA A 21 11.06 2.78 -40.63
CA ALA A 21 11.94 2.53 -39.50
C ALA A 21 11.07 2.78 -38.26
N GLN A 22 10.68 1.71 -37.56
CA GLN A 22 9.97 1.86 -36.30
C GLN A 22 10.85 2.76 -35.44
N ASP A 23 10.30 3.91 -35.05
CA ASP A 23 11.01 4.87 -34.22
C ASP A 23 11.52 4.14 -32.98
N ARG A 24 12.83 4.01 -32.86
CA ARG A 24 13.48 3.30 -31.77
C ARG A 24 13.25 4.08 -30.46
N PHE A 25 12.78 3.40 -29.41
CA PHE A 25 12.70 4.02 -28.09
C PHE A 25 14.11 4.40 -27.59
N VAL A 26 14.28 5.66 -27.23
CA VAL A 26 15.51 6.22 -26.66
C VAL A 26 15.21 6.64 -25.21
N PRO A 27 15.73 5.91 -24.21
CA PRO A 27 15.52 6.27 -22.80
C PRO A 27 16.30 7.54 -22.46
N ALA A 28 15.67 8.43 -21.70
CA ALA A 28 16.26 9.65 -21.16
C ALA A 28 16.46 9.55 -19.63
N LEU A 29 15.55 8.89 -18.94
CA LEU A 29 15.56 8.70 -17.49
C LEU A 29 15.09 7.29 -17.16
N ALA A 30 15.79 6.62 -16.25
CA ALA A 30 15.32 5.39 -15.61
C ALA A 30 14.85 5.70 -14.19
N VAL A 31 13.70 5.18 -13.79
CA VAL A 31 13.13 5.39 -12.46
C VAL A 31 12.86 4.05 -11.80
N VAL A 32 13.29 3.89 -10.55
CA VAL A 32 12.80 2.86 -9.65
C VAL A 32 11.70 3.50 -8.81
N GLN A 33 10.46 3.06 -9.03
CA GLN A 33 9.28 3.56 -8.31
C GLN A 33 8.87 2.58 -7.23
N LEU A 34 8.61 3.11 -6.04
CA LEU A 34 8.05 2.41 -4.89
C LEU A 34 7.07 3.30 -4.14
N ASN A 35 6.24 2.68 -3.30
CA ASN A 35 5.21 3.32 -2.48
C ASN A 35 4.90 2.45 -1.27
N ASP A 36 4.28 3.04 -0.23
CA ASP A 36 3.71 2.30 0.90
C ASP A 36 4.71 1.33 1.56
N VAL A 37 5.86 1.84 1.97
CA VAL A 37 6.93 1.05 2.59
C VAL A 37 6.98 1.34 4.07
N TYR A 38 6.44 0.45 4.89
CA TYR A 38 6.30 0.63 6.34
C TYR A 38 7.41 -0.02 7.14
N ARG A 39 8.11 -1.00 6.54
CA ARG A 39 9.24 -1.71 7.16
C ARG A 39 10.53 -1.45 6.38
N LEU A 40 11.60 -1.19 7.11
CA LEU A 40 12.93 -1.01 6.51
C LEU A 40 13.55 -2.33 6.05
N ASP A 41 13.21 -3.44 6.71
CA ASP A 41 13.63 -4.81 6.41
C ASP A 41 12.64 -5.53 5.47
N ALA A 42 13.05 -6.69 4.99
CA ALA A 42 12.20 -7.54 4.16
C ALA A 42 11.05 -8.14 4.97
N VAL A 43 9.92 -8.37 4.32
CA VAL A 43 8.70 -8.96 4.88
C VAL A 43 8.55 -10.44 4.51
N GLU A 44 7.49 -11.08 4.97
CA GLU A 44 7.27 -12.53 4.81
C GLU A 44 8.45 -13.38 5.29
N ASN A 45 8.89 -13.08 6.51
CA ASN A 45 10.06 -13.72 7.13
C ASN A 45 11.35 -13.51 6.32
N GLY A 46 11.54 -12.33 5.78
CA GLY A 46 12.74 -11.94 5.03
C GLY A 46 12.78 -12.39 3.56
N ARG A 47 11.71 -13.00 3.06
CA ARG A 47 11.70 -13.58 1.70
C ARG A 47 11.53 -12.56 0.60
N VAL A 48 10.75 -11.51 0.82
CA VAL A 48 10.39 -10.54 -0.22
C VAL A 48 10.46 -9.10 0.30
N GLY A 49 10.58 -8.15 -0.61
CA GLY A 49 10.56 -6.72 -0.32
C GLY A 49 11.80 -6.21 0.40
N GLY A 50 11.64 -5.07 1.07
CA GLY A 50 12.67 -4.39 1.86
C GLY A 50 13.54 -3.43 1.07
N LEU A 51 13.93 -2.33 1.73
CA LEU A 51 14.72 -1.26 1.10
C LEU A 51 16.17 -1.67 0.76
N GLY A 52 16.70 -2.71 1.41
CA GLY A 52 18.01 -3.27 1.06
C GLY A 52 18.03 -3.91 -0.33
N ARG A 53 16.91 -4.53 -0.76
CA ARG A 53 16.76 -5.01 -2.15
C ARG A 53 16.50 -3.89 -3.13
N VAL A 54 15.78 -2.84 -2.71
CA VAL A 54 15.63 -1.62 -3.53
C VAL A 54 16.99 -1.00 -3.84
N ALA A 55 17.88 -0.88 -2.85
CA ALA A 55 19.23 -0.36 -3.04
C ALA A 55 20.01 -1.18 -4.10
N THR A 56 19.93 -2.52 -4.00
CA THR A 56 20.54 -3.42 -5.00
C THR A 56 19.94 -3.24 -6.39
N LEU A 57 18.62 -3.10 -6.50
CA LEU A 57 17.96 -2.87 -7.79
C LEU A 57 18.38 -1.53 -8.43
N VAL A 58 18.48 -0.48 -7.62
CA VAL A 58 18.98 0.83 -8.07
C VAL A 58 20.38 0.70 -8.65
N ASP A 59 21.29 0.01 -7.97
CA ASP A 59 22.65 -0.21 -8.46
C ASP A 59 22.70 -1.09 -9.71
N ARG A 60 21.86 -2.13 -9.81
CA ARG A 60 21.71 -2.94 -11.03
C ARG A 60 21.21 -2.09 -12.21
N THR A 61 20.20 -1.25 -11.97
CA THR A 61 19.64 -0.36 -13.00
C THR A 61 20.68 0.64 -13.50
N ARG A 62 21.50 1.22 -12.60
CA ARG A 62 22.61 2.11 -12.97
C ARG A 62 23.65 1.42 -13.83
N ARG A 63 24.02 0.18 -13.51
CA ARG A 63 25.04 -0.58 -14.26
C ARG A 63 24.55 -1.08 -15.62
N SER A 64 23.26 -1.34 -15.77
CA SER A 64 22.70 -1.95 -16.99
C SER A 64 22.23 -0.94 -18.04
N GLY A 65 22.13 0.35 -17.70
CA GLY A 65 21.50 1.35 -18.53
C GLY A 65 22.42 2.51 -18.94
N SER A 66 22.06 3.19 -20.03
CA SER A 66 22.69 4.41 -20.51
C SER A 66 22.01 5.69 -19.99
N ALA A 67 20.86 5.56 -19.34
CA ALA A 67 20.09 6.67 -18.78
C ALA A 67 20.43 6.89 -17.30
N PRO A 68 20.46 8.14 -16.80
CA PRO A 68 20.55 8.41 -15.38
C PRO A 68 19.40 7.77 -14.63
N VAL A 69 19.65 7.34 -13.37
CA VAL A 69 18.67 6.65 -12.53
C VAL A 69 18.19 7.57 -11.40
N MET A 70 16.90 7.60 -11.16
CA MET A 70 16.27 8.22 -10.01
C MET A 70 15.36 7.23 -9.28
N VAL A 71 14.98 7.58 -8.07
CA VAL A 71 13.98 6.86 -7.28
C VAL A 71 12.77 7.78 -7.07
N PHE A 72 11.56 7.27 -7.33
CA PHE A 72 10.32 7.95 -7.00
C PHE A 72 9.63 7.19 -5.87
N HIS A 73 9.38 7.86 -4.74
CA HIS A 73 8.61 7.31 -3.64
C HIS A 73 7.25 8.01 -3.55
N ALA A 74 6.21 7.27 -3.83
CA ALA A 74 4.85 7.78 -3.89
C ALA A 74 4.10 7.66 -2.55
N GLY A 75 4.76 8.03 -1.43
CA GLY A 75 4.16 8.24 -0.11
C GLY A 75 4.01 7.01 0.77
N ASP A 76 3.60 7.25 2.00
CA ASP A 76 3.34 6.30 3.09
C ASP A 76 4.57 5.46 3.49
N PHE A 77 5.39 6.03 4.37
CA PHE A 77 6.60 5.33 4.85
C PHE A 77 7.02 5.71 6.28
N ILE A 78 6.66 6.89 6.81
CA ILE A 78 7.07 7.23 8.18
C ILE A 78 6.17 6.61 9.24
N ALA A 79 4.95 6.23 8.88
CA ALA A 79 3.98 5.51 9.71
C ALA A 79 3.06 4.66 8.79
N PRO A 80 2.33 3.66 9.34
CA PRO A 80 2.46 3.12 10.70
C PRO A 80 3.40 1.91 10.76
N SER A 81 4.19 1.81 11.78
CA SER A 81 4.97 0.60 12.11
C SER A 81 5.34 0.58 13.60
N LEU A 82 5.87 -0.54 14.08
CA LEU A 82 6.47 -0.61 15.41
C LEU A 82 7.58 0.43 15.56
N GLU A 83 8.51 0.43 14.61
CA GLU A 83 9.66 1.30 14.62
C GLU A 83 9.24 2.78 14.57
N SER A 84 8.19 3.10 13.82
CA SER A 84 7.66 4.48 13.76
C SER A 84 7.09 4.94 15.10
N ARG A 85 6.42 4.06 15.83
CA ARG A 85 5.96 4.35 17.21
C ARG A 85 7.11 4.56 18.18
N LEU A 86 8.23 3.85 18.01
CA LEU A 86 9.40 3.94 18.90
C LEU A 86 10.32 5.12 18.57
N PHE A 87 10.41 5.50 17.29
CA PHE A 87 11.45 6.41 16.78
C PHE A 87 10.90 7.53 15.90
N ALA A 88 9.57 7.73 15.87
CA ALA A 88 8.90 8.81 15.15
C ALA A 88 9.30 8.91 13.66
N GLY A 89 9.45 7.76 12.99
CA GLY A 89 9.79 7.68 11.56
C GLY A 89 11.28 7.87 11.22
N GLU A 90 12.15 8.17 12.19
CA GLU A 90 13.59 8.39 11.96
C GLU A 90 14.25 7.23 11.21
N GLN A 91 13.85 5.99 11.51
CA GLN A 91 14.41 4.79 10.89
C GLN A 91 14.14 4.75 9.38
N MET A 92 12.98 5.19 8.93
CA MET A 92 12.64 5.21 7.51
C MET A 92 13.37 6.32 6.78
N ILE A 93 13.54 7.48 7.42
CA ILE A 93 14.34 8.58 6.86
C ILE A 93 15.81 8.14 6.70
N ASP A 94 16.37 7.45 7.67
CA ASP A 94 17.73 6.91 7.59
C ASP A 94 17.86 5.89 6.44
N ALA A 95 16.90 4.97 6.33
CA ALA A 95 16.83 3.98 5.27
C ALA A 95 16.70 4.62 3.87
N LEU A 96 15.81 5.59 3.71
CA LEU A 96 15.62 6.29 2.44
C LEU A 96 16.80 7.21 2.08
N ASN A 97 17.46 7.82 3.05
CA ASN A 97 18.70 8.57 2.84
C ASN A 97 19.82 7.64 2.31
N PHE A 98 19.88 6.38 2.77
CA PHE A 98 20.81 5.40 2.25
C PHE A 98 20.53 5.05 0.78
N VAL A 99 19.25 4.88 0.41
CA VAL A 99 18.86 4.65 -0.99
C VAL A 99 19.11 5.90 -1.84
N HIS A 100 18.79 7.09 -1.32
CA HIS A 100 19.05 8.37 -1.99
C HIS A 100 20.52 8.60 -2.33
N ALA A 101 21.44 8.14 -1.48
CA ALA A 101 22.87 8.24 -1.73
C ALA A 101 23.33 7.42 -2.96
N ARG A 102 22.54 6.45 -3.42
CA ARG A 102 22.80 5.66 -4.64
C ARG A 102 22.20 6.26 -5.90
N ALA A 103 21.01 6.85 -5.77
CA ALA A 103 20.36 7.57 -6.86
C ALA A 103 19.47 8.68 -6.29
N PRO A 104 19.44 9.88 -6.90
CA PRO A 104 18.56 10.96 -6.46
C PRO A 104 17.11 10.48 -6.33
N MET A 105 16.43 10.97 -5.30
CA MET A 105 15.07 10.56 -4.98
C MET A 105 14.14 11.76 -4.96
N LEU A 106 12.92 11.59 -5.46
CA LEU A 106 11.78 12.49 -5.25
C LEU A 106 10.74 11.77 -4.41
N VAL A 107 10.18 12.48 -3.44
CA VAL A 107 9.20 11.94 -2.50
C VAL A 107 7.94 12.80 -2.49
N VAL A 108 6.80 12.15 -2.56
CA VAL A 108 5.49 12.75 -2.27
C VAL A 108 5.01 12.17 -0.94
N PRO A 109 4.52 12.96 0.02
CA PRO A 109 3.92 12.39 1.22
C PRO A 109 2.61 11.67 0.88
N GLY A 110 2.30 10.59 1.59
CA GLY A 110 0.97 9.98 1.57
C GLY A 110 0.13 10.44 2.77
N ASN A 111 -0.99 9.77 3.02
CA ASN A 111 -1.87 10.10 4.14
C ASN A 111 -1.28 9.73 5.50
N HIS A 112 -0.51 8.65 5.56
CA HIS A 112 0.11 8.18 6.81
C HIS A 112 1.29 9.06 7.28
N GLU A 113 1.84 9.93 6.47
CA GLU A 113 2.77 10.96 6.92
C GLU A 113 2.10 11.98 7.87
N PHE A 114 0.78 11.98 7.91
CA PHE A 114 -0.03 12.89 8.73
C PHE A 114 -0.87 12.16 9.80
N ASP A 115 -0.50 10.96 10.20
CA ASP A 115 -1.22 10.20 11.23
C ASP A 115 -1.21 10.89 12.59
N GLU A 116 -0.10 11.53 12.94
CA GLU A 116 0.04 12.23 14.21
C GLU A 116 -0.72 13.56 14.21
N ARG A 117 -1.32 13.88 15.37
CA ARG A 117 -2.04 15.15 15.56
C ARG A 117 -1.11 16.35 15.57
N GLU A 118 0.11 16.15 16.09
CA GLU A 118 1.13 17.18 16.21
C GLU A 118 2.13 17.12 15.05
N PRO A 119 2.69 18.26 14.60
CA PRO A 119 3.54 18.32 13.42
C PRO A 119 4.93 17.70 13.59
N ALA A 120 5.33 17.34 14.82
CA ALA A 120 6.73 17.03 15.15
C ALA A 120 7.29 15.88 14.32
N MET A 121 6.52 14.78 14.15
CA MET A 121 6.96 13.61 13.38
C MET A 121 7.19 13.98 11.91
N PHE A 122 6.21 14.57 11.25
CA PHE A 122 6.32 15.03 9.86
C PHE A 122 7.45 16.03 9.67
N ARG A 123 7.50 17.07 10.53
CA ARG A 123 8.55 18.07 10.50
C ARG A 123 9.95 17.49 10.63
N ASN A 124 10.15 16.54 11.55
CA ASN A 124 11.45 15.92 11.76
C ASN A 124 11.83 15.01 10.59
N ALA A 125 10.86 14.32 9.99
CA ALA A 125 11.07 13.54 8.77
C ALA A 125 11.56 14.42 7.62
N VAL A 126 10.89 15.55 7.37
CA VAL A 126 11.30 16.51 6.32
C VAL A 126 12.70 17.06 6.60
N ARG A 127 12.99 17.46 7.86
CA ARG A 127 14.32 17.97 8.26
C ARG A 127 15.44 16.95 8.14
N GLY A 128 15.17 15.69 8.46
CA GLY A 128 16.14 14.59 8.41
C GLY A 128 16.41 14.08 7.00
N SER A 129 15.55 14.39 6.05
CA SER A 129 15.67 13.93 4.67
C SER A 129 16.76 14.66 3.90
N ARG A 130 17.55 13.92 3.12
CA ARG A 130 18.52 14.46 2.15
C ARG A 130 17.92 14.61 0.75
N PHE A 131 16.67 14.24 0.58
CA PHE A 131 15.89 14.32 -0.65
C PHE A 131 14.78 15.35 -0.52
N PRO A 132 14.32 15.95 -1.65
CA PRO A 132 13.21 16.89 -1.63
C PRO A 132 11.86 16.18 -1.45
N TRP A 133 10.98 16.82 -0.69
CA TRP A 133 9.57 16.49 -0.60
C TRP A 133 8.76 17.41 -1.50
N LEU A 134 7.81 16.86 -2.24
CA LEU A 134 6.99 17.58 -3.20
C LEU A 134 5.52 17.24 -2.98
N ALA A 135 4.65 18.25 -2.97
CA ALA A 135 3.19 18.05 -2.98
C ALA A 135 2.48 19.31 -3.46
N GLY A 136 2.00 19.30 -4.69
CA GLY A 136 1.47 20.48 -5.37
C GLY A 136 0.12 21.00 -4.87
N ASN A 137 -0.57 20.20 -4.06
CA ASN A 137 -1.86 20.54 -3.44
C ASN A 137 -1.79 20.63 -1.90
N LEU A 138 -0.59 20.49 -1.31
CA LEU A 138 -0.41 20.51 0.14
C LEU A 138 -0.06 21.91 0.62
N THR A 139 -0.71 22.34 1.69
CA THR A 139 -0.33 23.50 2.48
C THR A 139 0.05 23.07 3.89
N VAL A 140 1.30 23.32 4.28
CA VAL A 140 1.79 23.10 5.65
C VAL A 140 1.80 24.43 6.36
N THR A 141 1.11 24.52 7.49
CA THR A 141 0.99 25.77 8.29
C THR A 141 1.97 25.81 9.47
N ASP A 142 2.62 24.69 9.80
CA ASP A 142 3.71 24.69 10.77
C ASP A 142 4.95 25.36 10.17
N SER A 143 5.21 26.59 10.60
CA SER A 143 6.32 27.41 10.10
C SER A 143 7.71 26.83 10.40
N ALA A 144 7.81 25.88 11.31
CA ALA A 144 9.05 25.19 11.64
C ALA A 144 9.34 23.99 10.72
N THR A 145 8.36 23.54 9.92
CA THR A 145 8.58 22.53 8.89
C THR A 145 9.31 23.17 7.69
N PRO A 146 10.39 22.54 7.17
CA PRO A 146 11.03 23.02 5.94
C PRO A 146 10.05 23.07 4.76
N PRO A 147 10.28 23.95 3.77
CA PRO A 147 9.39 24.08 2.63
C PRO A 147 9.20 22.77 1.85
N ILE A 148 7.96 22.46 1.51
CA ILE A 148 7.59 21.38 0.59
C ILE A 148 7.45 22.00 -0.81
N GLY A 149 8.14 21.41 -1.80
CA GLY A 149 8.04 21.82 -3.19
C GLY A 149 6.69 21.47 -3.81
N ARG A 150 6.32 22.14 -4.91
CA ARG A 150 5.08 21.84 -5.62
C ARG A 150 5.25 20.88 -6.79
N ASP A 151 6.29 21.12 -7.57
CA ASP A 151 6.61 20.43 -8.81
C ASP A 151 8.10 20.64 -9.11
N THR A 152 8.61 19.94 -10.12
CA THR A 152 9.99 20.15 -10.56
C THR A 152 10.15 19.86 -12.06
N VAL A 153 11.28 20.29 -12.62
CA VAL A 153 11.72 19.93 -13.97
C VAL A 153 13.08 19.27 -13.88
N LEU A 154 13.19 18.08 -14.40
CA LEU A 154 14.40 17.28 -14.47
C LEU A 154 15.03 17.40 -15.85
N MET A 155 16.36 17.55 -15.89
CA MET A 155 17.13 17.48 -17.12
C MET A 155 17.80 16.11 -17.20
N ALA A 156 17.36 15.26 -18.12
CA ALA A 156 17.88 13.91 -18.25
C ALA A 156 17.89 13.48 -19.72
N GLY A 157 18.98 12.89 -20.19
CA GLY A 157 19.10 12.34 -21.55
C GLY A 157 18.75 13.35 -22.66
N GLY A 158 19.01 14.63 -22.44
CA GLY A 158 18.66 15.71 -23.38
C GLY A 158 17.17 16.06 -23.44
N MET A 159 16.37 15.60 -22.46
CA MET A 159 14.95 15.92 -22.32
C MET A 159 14.69 16.74 -21.04
N LYS A 160 13.72 17.66 -21.13
CA LYS A 160 13.11 18.31 -19.99
C LYS A 160 11.90 17.48 -19.54
N ILE A 161 11.98 16.85 -18.38
CA ILE A 161 10.89 16.03 -17.82
C ILE A 161 10.23 16.82 -16.70
N GLY A 162 9.01 17.29 -16.91
CA GLY A 162 8.21 17.95 -15.90
C GLY A 162 7.59 16.93 -14.96
N VAL A 163 7.66 17.18 -13.65
CA VAL A 163 7.09 16.33 -12.61
C VAL A 163 6.07 17.14 -11.81
N PHE A 164 4.79 16.79 -11.89
CA PHE A 164 3.75 17.31 -11.00
C PHE A 164 3.50 16.34 -9.85
N THR A 165 2.94 16.83 -8.74
CA THR A 165 2.78 16.01 -7.55
C THR A 165 1.49 16.32 -6.83
N LEU A 166 0.85 15.25 -6.29
CA LEU A 166 -0.38 15.35 -5.52
C LEU A 166 -0.39 14.36 -4.37
N THR A 167 -0.94 14.78 -3.25
CA THR A 167 -1.18 13.95 -2.07
C THR A 167 -2.62 14.08 -1.58
N TYR A 168 -3.01 13.17 -0.70
CA TYR A 168 -4.30 13.17 -0.05
C TYR A 168 -4.13 13.00 1.47
N LEU A 169 -5.04 13.59 2.23
CA LEU A 169 -5.12 13.43 3.67
C LEU A 169 -6.52 12.90 4.02
N ASP A 170 -6.59 11.78 4.73
CA ASP A 170 -7.87 11.16 5.19
C ASP A 170 -8.48 11.92 6.36
N SER A 171 -7.73 12.73 7.08
CA SER A 171 -8.27 13.53 8.17
C SER A 171 -7.64 14.92 8.25
N ARG A 172 -8.41 15.87 8.75
CA ARG A 172 -7.92 17.24 8.96
C ARG A 172 -6.85 17.26 10.04
N ARG A 173 -5.76 17.99 9.76
CA ARG A 173 -4.72 18.32 10.73
C ARG A 173 -4.64 19.83 10.91
N SER A 174 -4.30 20.29 12.12
CA SER A 174 -4.12 21.72 12.38
C SER A 174 -2.95 22.32 11.61
N TYR A 175 -1.95 21.49 11.30
CA TYR A 175 -0.68 21.91 10.68
C TYR A 175 -0.57 21.59 9.18
N ALA A 176 -1.51 20.86 8.60
CA ALA A 176 -1.46 20.45 7.20
C ALA A 176 -2.85 20.33 6.59
N ARG A 177 -2.98 20.75 5.34
CA ARG A 177 -4.19 20.65 4.55
C ARG A 177 -3.86 20.31 3.10
N ALA A 178 -4.51 19.31 2.53
CA ALA A 178 -4.48 19.02 1.10
C ALA A 178 -5.78 19.52 0.44
N ASP A 179 -5.64 20.18 -0.70
CA ASP A 179 -6.76 20.57 -1.55
C ASP A 179 -7.20 19.34 -2.36
N SER A 180 -8.49 19.03 -2.35
CA SER A 180 -9.10 17.86 -3.00
C SER A 180 -9.52 18.08 -4.47
N GLY A 181 -9.28 19.26 -5.02
CA GLY A 181 -9.52 19.52 -6.46
C GLY A 181 -8.46 18.87 -7.36
N PHE A 182 -8.22 17.57 -7.21
CA PHE A 182 -7.07 16.85 -7.77
C PHE A 182 -6.91 17.01 -9.28
N VAL A 183 -7.98 16.79 -10.06
CA VAL A 183 -7.92 16.87 -11.52
C VAL A 183 -7.59 18.29 -11.99
N GLN A 184 -8.23 19.30 -11.39
CA GLN A 184 -8.01 20.71 -11.74
C GLN A 184 -6.61 21.17 -11.35
N ILE A 185 -6.10 20.70 -10.21
CA ILE A 185 -4.75 21.04 -9.75
C ILE A 185 -3.71 20.34 -10.64
N ALA A 186 -3.90 19.07 -10.96
CA ALA A 186 -3.04 18.35 -11.90
C ALA A 186 -2.98 19.09 -13.25
N GLU A 187 -4.12 19.47 -13.81
CA GLU A 187 -4.16 20.15 -15.10
C GLU A 187 -3.46 21.52 -15.06
N ARG A 188 -3.62 22.31 -13.98
CA ARG A 188 -2.88 23.56 -13.80
C ARG A 188 -1.36 23.33 -13.77
N GLN A 189 -0.89 22.34 -13.02
CA GLN A 189 0.54 21.99 -12.96
C GLN A 189 1.05 21.51 -14.31
N ILE A 190 0.31 20.64 -15.01
CA ILE A 190 0.66 20.14 -16.35
C ILE A 190 0.82 21.32 -17.33
N ARG A 191 -0.14 22.24 -17.39
CA ARG A 191 -0.05 23.45 -18.25
C ARG A 191 1.14 24.32 -17.90
N ASP A 192 1.46 24.46 -16.62
CA ASP A 192 2.63 25.24 -16.19
C ASP A 192 3.94 24.56 -16.66
N LEU A 193 4.06 23.25 -16.49
CA LEU A 193 5.21 22.48 -16.96
C LEU A 193 5.35 22.55 -18.48
N GLU A 194 4.25 22.51 -19.23
CA GLU A 194 4.26 22.72 -20.69
C GLU A 194 4.79 24.11 -21.07
N ARG A 195 4.35 25.19 -20.36
CA ARG A 195 4.86 26.54 -20.57
C ARG A 195 6.35 26.67 -20.24
N ARG A 196 6.83 25.90 -19.27
CA ARG A 196 8.26 25.83 -18.90
C ARG A 196 9.09 24.98 -19.90
N GLY A 197 8.45 24.48 -20.95
CA GLY A 197 9.09 23.77 -22.05
C GLY A 197 9.36 22.29 -21.78
N ALA A 198 8.58 21.64 -20.94
CA ALA A 198 8.70 20.20 -20.72
C ALA A 198 8.50 19.43 -22.04
N ASP A 199 9.38 18.45 -22.31
CA ASP A 199 9.29 17.52 -23.43
C ASP A 199 8.40 16.32 -23.10
N ALA A 200 8.44 15.87 -21.83
CA ALA A 200 7.58 14.86 -21.24
C ALA A 200 7.09 15.33 -19.88
N ILE A 201 5.89 14.90 -19.47
CA ILE A 201 5.32 15.20 -18.17
C ILE A 201 4.94 13.90 -17.48
N VAL A 202 5.30 13.78 -16.20
CA VAL A 202 4.99 12.66 -15.33
C VAL A 202 4.38 13.17 -14.03
N GLY A 203 3.55 12.36 -13.37
CA GLY A 203 3.03 12.65 -12.04
C GLY A 203 3.62 11.72 -11.00
N ILE A 204 3.80 12.21 -9.77
CA ILE A 204 3.96 11.37 -8.58
C ILE A 204 2.76 11.67 -7.69
N THR A 205 1.96 10.66 -7.40
CA THR A 205 0.70 10.84 -6.67
C THR A 205 0.57 9.84 -5.53
N HIS A 206 -0.04 10.29 -4.44
CA HIS A 206 -0.53 9.38 -3.42
C HIS A 206 -2.04 9.60 -3.29
N LEU A 207 -2.80 8.94 -4.17
CA LEU A 207 -4.24 9.11 -4.34
C LEU A 207 -4.91 7.76 -4.58
N GLU A 208 -6.22 7.70 -4.36
CA GLU A 208 -7.06 6.58 -4.80
C GLU A 208 -6.88 6.32 -6.31
N HIS A 209 -6.80 5.06 -6.71
CA HIS A 209 -6.62 4.67 -8.11
C HIS A 209 -7.69 5.25 -9.05
N ALA A 210 -8.93 5.34 -8.59
CA ALA A 210 -10.01 5.96 -9.37
C ALA A 210 -9.70 7.43 -9.72
N THR A 211 -9.14 8.18 -8.77
CA THR A 211 -8.72 9.58 -8.97
C THR A 211 -7.54 9.68 -9.93
N ASP A 212 -6.56 8.79 -9.80
CA ASP A 212 -5.43 8.72 -10.74
C ASP A 212 -5.89 8.46 -12.18
N ARG A 213 -6.92 7.63 -12.38
CA ARG A 213 -7.51 7.39 -13.71
C ARG A 213 -8.18 8.64 -14.29
N GLU A 214 -8.88 9.42 -13.48
CA GLU A 214 -9.43 10.71 -13.92
C GLU A 214 -8.32 11.69 -14.34
N ILE A 215 -7.24 11.75 -13.57
CA ILE A 215 -6.07 12.58 -13.90
C ILE A 215 -5.38 12.07 -15.16
N ALA A 216 -5.17 10.76 -15.30
CA ALA A 216 -4.53 10.16 -16.47
C ALA A 216 -5.25 10.48 -17.77
N ALA A 217 -6.59 10.63 -17.73
CA ALA A 217 -7.40 11.04 -18.88
C ALA A 217 -7.11 12.46 -19.40
N LEU A 218 -6.42 13.31 -18.62
CA LEU A 218 -5.94 14.62 -19.06
C LEU A 218 -4.98 14.53 -20.25
N ARG A 219 -4.35 13.37 -20.47
CA ARG A 219 -3.50 13.12 -21.65
C ARG A 219 -4.18 13.45 -22.97
N ARG A 220 -5.49 13.30 -23.07
CA ARG A 220 -6.26 13.66 -24.30
C ARG A 220 -6.01 15.11 -24.72
N ARG A 221 -5.83 16.00 -23.76
CA ARG A 221 -5.57 17.44 -23.97
C ARG A 221 -4.11 17.81 -23.85
N HIS A 222 -3.33 16.94 -23.18
CA HIS A 222 -1.91 17.16 -22.86
C HIS A 222 -1.07 15.95 -23.30
N PRO A 223 -0.78 15.78 -24.61
CA PRO A 223 -0.14 14.57 -25.14
C PRO A 223 1.29 14.34 -24.65
N LYS A 224 1.93 15.36 -24.05
CA LYS A 224 3.23 15.23 -23.37
C LYS A 224 3.13 14.55 -22.00
N PHE A 225 1.94 14.45 -21.43
CA PHE A 225 1.71 13.74 -20.17
C PHE A 225 1.65 12.23 -20.43
N VAL A 226 2.62 11.48 -19.88
CA VAL A 226 2.84 10.07 -20.26
C VAL A 226 2.71 9.09 -19.12
N TRP A 227 2.87 9.51 -17.85
CA TRP A 227 2.94 8.57 -16.75
C TRP A 227 2.55 9.17 -15.40
N ILE A 228 1.90 8.34 -14.55
CA ILE A 228 1.68 8.56 -13.13
C ILE A 228 2.38 7.43 -12.35
N ALA A 229 3.32 7.79 -11.49
CA ALA A 229 3.86 6.96 -10.43
C ALA A 229 2.98 7.14 -9.19
N GLY A 230 2.04 6.22 -8.95
CA GLY A 230 1.08 6.31 -7.87
C GLY A 230 1.44 5.48 -6.64
N GLY A 231 0.79 5.77 -5.51
CA GLY A 231 0.80 5.03 -4.26
C GLY A 231 -0.61 4.82 -3.71
N HIS A 232 -0.73 4.53 -2.42
CA HIS A 232 -1.95 4.34 -1.65
C HIS A 232 -2.54 2.93 -1.70
N GLU A 233 -2.65 2.31 -2.86
CA GLU A 233 -2.98 0.89 -2.93
C GLU A 233 -1.73 0.04 -2.69
N HIS A 234 -1.91 -1.01 -1.90
CA HIS A 234 -0.82 -1.89 -1.46
C HIS A 234 -0.56 -3.06 -2.41
N PHE A 235 -1.11 -3.03 -3.60
CA PHE A 235 -0.99 -4.09 -4.62
C PHE A 235 -0.60 -3.52 -5.98
N LEU A 236 0.00 -4.37 -6.80
CA LEU A 236 0.52 -3.99 -8.10
C LEU A 236 -0.59 -3.55 -9.06
N ILE A 237 -0.49 -2.35 -9.59
CA ILE A 237 -1.41 -1.80 -10.59
C ILE A 237 -0.61 -1.35 -11.82
N GLN A 238 -1.17 -1.63 -12.99
CA GLN A 238 -0.74 -1.07 -14.26
C GLN A 238 -1.96 -0.78 -15.15
N ASP A 239 -2.27 0.50 -15.36
CA ASP A 239 -3.16 0.92 -16.43
C ASP A 239 -2.31 1.39 -17.62
N PRO A 240 -2.56 0.89 -18.86
CA PRO A 240 -1.65 1.09 -19.98
C PRO A 240 -1.68 2.52 -20.51
N LEU A 241 -0.52 2.97 -21.08
CA LEU A 241 -0.45 4.19 -21.88
C LEU A 241 -1.29 4.01 -23.16
N THR A 242 -2.21 4.93 -23.38
CA THR A 242 -3.01 5.03 -24.61
C THR A 242 -3.01 6.45 -25.15
N ALA A 243 -3.62 6.68 -26.31
CA ALA A 243 -3.82 8.05 -26.81
C ALA A 243 -4.65 8.91 -25.85
N GLY A 244 -5.56 8.29 -25.09
CA GLY A 244 -6.51 8.96 -24.21
C GLY A 244 -6.16 8.93 -22.71
N SER A 245 -5.13 8.17 -22.31
CA SER A 245 -4.75 8.02 -20.90
C SER A 245 -3.26 7.86 -20.73
N ALA A 246 -2.67 8.52 -19.74
CA ALA A 246 -1.32 8.27 -19.29
C ALA A 246 -1.19 6.85 -18.68
N LEU A 247 0.01 6.27 -18.72
CA LEU A 247 0.33 5.07 -17.95
C LEU A 247 0.12 5.35 -16.46
N ILE A 248 -0.47 4.44 -15.72
CA ILE A 248 -0.48 4.46 -14.26
C ILE A 248 0.26 3.22 -13.77
N THR A 249 1.16 3.40 -12.83
CA THR A 249 1.82 2.29 -12.13
C THR A 249 1.79 2.52 -10.62
N LYS A 250 1.44 1.48 -9.85
CA LYS A 250 1.55 1.45 -8.39
C LYS A 250 2.22 0.14 -7.99
N GLY A 251 3.15 0.17 -7.04
CA GLY A 251 3.85 -1.00 -6.53
C GLY A 251 3.08 -1.69 -5.41
N ASP A 252 3.54 -2.87 -5.01
CA ASP A 252 3.07 -3.49 -3.78
C ASP A 252 3.68 -2.79 -2.56
N SER A 253 2.95 -2.82 -1.45
CA SER A 253 3.49 -2.37 -0.15
C SER A 253 4.79 -3.10 0.22
N ASN A 254 5.57 -2.45 1.08
CA ASN A 254 6.86 -2.97 1.58
C ASN A 254 7.84 -3.37 0.46
N ALA A 255 7.69 -2.75 -0.72
CA ALA A 255 8.54 -2.99 -1.89
C ALA A 255 8.59 -4.46 -2.35
N ARG A 256 7.52 -5.26 -2.20
CA ARG A 256 7.47 -6.64 -2.72
C ARG A 256 7.65 -6.69 -4.22
N ARG A 257 6.88 -5.89 -4.95
CA ARG A 257 7.07 -5.60 -6.37
C ARG A 257 7.12 -4.10 -6.56
N VAL A 258 8.15 -3.66 -7.24
CA VAL A 258 8.40 -2.26 -7.58
C VAL A 258 8.38 -2.10 -9.09
N TRP A 259 8.31 -0.86 -9.57
CA TRP A 259 8.36 -0.59 -10.99
C TRP A 259 9.73 -0.06 -11.40
N ARG A 260 10.30 -0.62 -12.46
CA ARG A 260 11.38 -0.02 -13.23
C ARG A 260 10.79 0.64 -14.46
N VAL A 261 10.85 1.96 -14.52
CA VAL A 261 10.21 2.75 -15.58
C VAL A 261 11.27 3.53 -16.34
N LEU A 262 11.21 3.43 -17.67
CA LEU A 262 12.03 4.22 -18.56
C LEU A 262 11.18 5.32 -19.19
N VAL A 263 11.50 6.56 -18.92
CA VAL A 263 10.93 7.74 -19.59
C VAL A 263 11.88 8.15 -20.70
N GLY A 264 11.37 8.37 -21.90
CA GLY A 264 12.17 8.68 -23.07
C GLY A 264 11.33 9.16 -24.23
N ARG A 265 11.76 8.86 -25.45
CA ARG A 265 11.04 9.23 -26.67
C ARG A 265 11.08 8.11 -27.71
N GLU A 266 10.03 8.06 -28.52
CA GLU A 266 9.98 7.33 -29.79
C GLU A 266 9.84 8.38 -30.90
N GLY A 267 10.90 8.53 -31.71
CA GLY A 267 11.04 9.68 -32.60
C GLY A 267 11.04 11.00 -31.84
N ARG A 268 10.01 11.84 -32.08
CA ARG A 268 9.81 13.13 -31.38
C ARG A 268 8.78 13.06 -30.26
N ARG A 269 8.11 11.93 -30.07
CA ARG A 269 7.02 11.79 -29.09
C ARG A 269 7.56 11.28 -27.76
N PRO A 270 7.16 11.87 -26.64
CA PRO A 270 7.48 11.30 -25.34
C PRO A 270 6.81 9.94 -25.18
N ALA A 271 7.59 9.01 -24.64
CA ALA A 271 7.18 7.62 -24.46
C ALA A 271 7.67 7.10 -23.10
N VAL A 272 7.02 6.05 -22.61
CA VAL A 272 7.36 5.41 -21.35
C VAL A 272 7.25 3.90 -21.49
N ARG A 273 8.16 3.17 -20.84
CA ARG A 273 8.15 1.72 -20.74
C ARG A 273 8.29 1.33 -19.29
N ALA A 274 7.47 0.42 -18.80
CA ALA A 274 7.46 -0.02 -17.42
C ALA A 274 7.59 -1.54 -17.33
N GLU A 275 8.32 -1.98 -16.32
CA GLU A 275 8.53 -3.38 -15.97
C GLU A 275 8.36 -3.53 -14.46
N ALA A 276 7.49 -4.46 -14.03
CA ALA A 276 7.37 -4.82 -12.64
C ALA A 276 8.53 -5.75 -12.24
N VAL A 277 9.19 -5.43 -11.14
CA VAL A 277 10.30 -6.21 -10.60
C VAL A 277 9.93 -6.75 -9.23
N THR A 278 9.89 -8.08 -9.11
CA THR A 278 9.71 -8.74 -7.80
C THR A 278 11.03 -8.68 -7.04
N LEU A 279 10.97 -8.19 -5.80
CA LEU A 279 12.12 -8.13 -4.91
C LEU A 279 12.12 -9.35 -3.98
N ASP A 280 12.55 -10.47 -4.51
CA ASP A 280 12.70 -11.76 -3.81
C ASP A 280 14.18 -12.15 -3.67
N SER A 281 14.46 -13.43 -3.43
CA SER A 281 15.81 -13.97 -3.28
C SER A 281 16.72 -13.78 -4.49
N THR A 282 16.16 -13.49 -5.68
CA THR A 282 16.94 -13.20 -6.90
C THR A 282 17.58 -11.80 -6.87
N VAL A 283 17.06 -10.93 -6.00
CA VAL A 283 17.62 -9.61 -5.71
C VAL A 283 18.16 -9.62 -4.28
N GLN A 284 19.46 -9.79 -4.13
CA GLN A 284 20.10 -9.85 -2.81
C GLN A 284 19.94 -8.54 -2.04
N ILE A 285 19.81 -8.61 -0.72
CA ILE A 285 19.88 -7.44 0.16
C ILE A 285 21.28 -6.83 0.04
N ASP A 286 21.37 -5.52 -0.09
CA ASP A 286 22.64 -4.80 -0.09
C ASP A 286 23.35 -5.00 1.25
N PRO A 287 24.60 -5.54 1.29
CA PRO A 287 25.28 -5.85 2.54
C PRO A 287 25.61 -4.61 3.39
N ALA A 288 25.82 -3.45 2.76
CA ALA A 288 26.05 -2.21 3.49
C ALA A 288 24.74 -1.72 4.13
N TYR A 289 23.62 -1.82 3.40
CA TYR A 289 22.30 -1.51 3.97
C TYR A 289 21.98 -2.40 5.18
N ALA A 290 22.21 -3.71 5.07
CA ALA A 290 22.00 -4.63 6.18
C ALA A 290 22.74 -4.20 7.45
N ARG A 291 24.04 -3.87 7.34
CA ARG A 291 24.85 -3.44 8.49
C ARG A 291 24.49 -2.03 8.99
N GLU A 292 24.37 -1.08 8.08
CA GLU A 292 24.28 0.34 8.45
C GLU A 292 22.86 0.79 8.80
N VAL A 293 21.86 0.03 8.35
CA VAL A 293 20.44 0.35 8.57
C VAL A 293 19.76 -0.75 9.37
N GLU A 294 19.62 -1.98 8.83
CA GLU A 294 18.83 -3.03 9.48
C GLU A 294 19.38 -3.43 10.85
N GLU A 295 20.65 -3.77 10.95
CA GLU A 295 21.28 -4.17 12.24
C GLU A 295 21.25 -3.03 13.26
N LYS A 296 21.55 -1.80 12.82
CA LYS A 296 21.51 -0.60 13.67
C LYS A 296 20.13 -0.40 14.30
N TRP A 297 19.07 -0.43 13.48
CA TRP A 297 17.73 -0.17 13.96
C TRP A 297 17.15 -1.35 14.74
N ALA A 298 17.48 -2.59 14.37
CA ALA A 298 17.14 -3.78 15.17
C ALA A 298 17.74 -3.72 16.57
N ALA A 299 18.99 -3.29 16.71
CA ALA A 299 19.63 -3.09 18.01
C ALA A 299 18.93 -1.99 18.84
N ARG A 300 18.52 -0.88 18.20
CA ARG A 300 17.76 0.19 18.87
C ARG A 300 16.36 -0.27 19.34
N VAL A 301 15.68 -1.10 18.53
CA VAL A 301 14.40 -1.70 18.94
C VAL A 301 14.58 -2.57 20.18
N ARG A 302 15.58 -3.46 20.19
CA ARG A 302 15.89 -4.30 21.36
C ARG A 302 16.26 -3.48 22.58
N GLY A 303 16.94 -2.35 22.41
CA GLY A 303 17.23 -1.41 23.48
C GLY A 303 15.98 -0.75 24.09
N ARG A 304 14.92 -0.56 23.29
CA ARG A 304 13.63 -0.01 23.75
C ARG A 304 12.70 -1.08 24.32
N ILE A 305 12.77 -2.28 23.76
CA ILE A 305 11.94 -3.44 24.16
C ILE A 305 12.89 -4.62 24.46
N PRO A 306 13.42 -4.72 25.67
CA PRO A 306 14.36 -5.81 26.03
C PRO A 306 13.76 -7.21 25.89
N THR A 307 12.42 -7.32 25.95
CA THR A 307 11.69 -8.57 25.79
C THR A 307 11.35 -8.90 24.34
N PHE A 308 11.81 -8.13 23.37
CA PHE A 308 11.41 -8.21 21.98
C PHE A 308 11.49 -9.64 21.40
N ASP A 309 12.60 -10.33 21.64
CA ASP A 309 12.84 -11.69 21.16
C ASP A 309 12.30 -12.79 22.10
N VAL A 310 11.67 -12.41 23.23
CA VAL A 310 11.20 -13.37 24.23
C VAL A 310 9.94 -14.08 23.75
N ALA A 311 9.95 -15.41 23.85
CA ALA A 311 8.77 -16.23 23.60
C ALA A 311 7.70 -16.00 24.67
N ILE A 312 6.49 -15.74 24.25
CA ILE A 312 5.29 -15.54 25.10
C ILE A 312 4.18 -16.54 24.80
N GLY A 313 4.42 -17.45 23.87
CA GLY A 313 3.49 -18.50 23.49
C GLY A 313 4.08 -19.46 22.48
N HIS A 314 3.35 -20.55 22.24
CA HIS A 314 3.64 -21.49 21.15
C HIS A 314 2.40 -21.72 20.31
N THR A 315 2.58 -21.92 19.01
CA THR A 315 1.52 -22.34 18.10
C THR A 315 1.86 -23.68 17.44
N THR A 316 0.88 -24.57 17.33
CA THR A 316 1.03 -25.85 16.62
C THR A 316 0.71 -25.73 15.13
N THR A 317 0.17 -24.59 14.69
CA THR A 317 -0.20 -24.32 13.31
C THR A 317 0.45 -23.02 12.83
N PRO A 318 0.95 -22.95 11.59
CA PRO A 318 1.39 -21.69 11.02
C PRO A 318 0.24 -20.68 11.00
N MET A 319 0.51 -19.46 11.47
CA MET A 319 -0.43 -18.36 11.42
C MET A 319 0.01 -17.38 10.35
N ASP A 320 -0.61 -17.47 9.17
CA ASP A 320 -0.35 -16.53 8.09
C ASP A 320 -0.96 -15.17 8.45
N ALA A 321 -0.10 -14.22 8.70
CA ALA A 321 -0.44 -12.83 9.01
C ALA A 321 0.19 -11.87 7.97
N THR A 322 0.50 -12.40 6.78
CA THR A 322 0.96 -11.59 5.66
C THR A 322 -0.14 -10.64 5.22
N GLU A 323 0.24 -9.49 4.71
CA GLU A 323 -0.72 -8.50 4.23
C GLU A 323 -1.61 -9.06 3.12
N GLU A 324 -1.03 -9.88 2.22
CA GLU A 324 -1.77 -10.58 1.17
C GLU A 324 -2.88 -11.47 1.75
N SER A 325 -2.60 -12.21 2.83
CA SER A 325 -3.58 -13.07 3.47
C SER A 325 -4.66 -12.27 4.20
N VAL A 326 -4.27 -11.38 5.13
CA VAL A 326 -5.25 -10.72 6.01
C VAL A 326 -6.16 -9.73 5.31
N ARG A 327 -5.80 -9.26 4.10
CA ARG A 327 -6.60 -8.33 3.29
C ARG A 327 -7.39 -8.99 2.16
N ASN A 328 -7.25 -10.29 1.95
CA ASN A 328 -7.90 -10.99 0.84
C ASN A 328 -8.66 -12.25 1.22
N ALA A 329 -8.30 -12.85 2.34
CA ALA A 329 -8.82 -14.15 2.74
C ALA A 329 -8.94 -14.27 4.26
N GLU A 330 -9.53 -15.35 4.73
CA GLU A 330 -9.51 -15.74 6.13
C GLU A 330 -8.08 -16.07 6.57
N SER A 331 -7.65 -15.51 7.70
CA SER A 331 -6.34 -15.73 8.30
C SER A 331 -6.47 -16.38 9.68
N ALA A 332 -5.63 -17.37 9.97
CA ALA A 332 -5.60 -18.02 11.28
C ALA A 332 -5.26 -17.02 12.41
N TRP A 333 -4.33 -16.08 12.16
CA TRP A 333 -4.01 -15.03 13.12
C TRP A 333 -5.16 -14.03 13.29
N GLY A 334 -5.80 -13.64 12.17
CA GLY A 334 -7.00 -12.79 12.18
C GLY A 334 -8.16 -13.42 12.94
N ASN A 335 -8.43 -14.72 12.71
CA ASN A 335 -9.42 -15.49 13.45
C ASN A 335 -9.15 -15.47 14.96
N TRP A 336 -7.89 -15.77 15.35
CA TRP A 336 -7.52 -15.83 16.76
C TRP A 336 -7.68 -14.46 17.45
N LEU A 337 -7.30 -13.37 16.79
CA LEU A 337 -7.46 -12.02 17.34
C LEU A 337 -8.94 -11.61 17.40
N ALA A 338 -9.74 -11.91 16.38
CA ALA A 338 -11.18 -11.66 16.40
C ALA A 338 -11.88 -12.44 17.52
N ASP A 339 -11.43 -13.67 17.82
CA ASP A 339 -11.92 -14.43 18.98
C ASP A 339 -11.59 -13.77 20.32
N ARG A 340 -10.44 -13.08 20.44
CA ARG A 340 -10.10 -12.28 21.63
C ARG A 340 -11.00 -11.06 21.74
N MET A 341 -11.24 -10.36 20.62
CA MET A 341 -12.16 -9.22 20.59
C MET A 341 -13.56 -9.59 21.02
N ARG A 342 -14.08 -10.72 20.55
CA ARG A 342 -15.42 -11.21 20.91
C ARG A 342 -15.60 -11.39 22.43
N ARG A 343 -14.50 -11.64 23.14
CA ARG A 343 -14.47 -11.86 24.60
C ARG A 343 -13.84 -10.70 25.38
N ALA A 344 -13.68 -9.54 24.75
CA ALA A 344 -12.98 -8.39 25.34
C ALA A 344 -13.68 -7.82 26.58
N PHE A 345 -14.99 -8.01 26.72
CA PHE A 345 -15.79 -7.50 27.83
C PHE A 345 -16.19 -8.65 28.75
N PRO A 346 -15.72 -8.68 30.02
CA PRO A 346 -15.92 -9.81 30.91
C PRO A 346 -17.39 -10.10 31.26
N THR A 347 -18.21 -9.05 31.29
CA THR A 347 -19.63 -9.14 31.67
C THR A 347 -20.56 -9.43 30.50
N GLN A 348 -20.08 -9.28 29.27
CA GLN A 348 -20.90 -9.45 28.09
C GLN A 348 -20.03 -9.84 26.89
N ALA A 349 -20.00 -11.14 26.56
CA ALA A 349 -19.41 -11.57 25.31
C ALA A 349 -20.24 -11.05 24.11
N ALA A 350 -19.56 -10.57 23.06
CA ALA A 350 -20.24 -10.16 21.83
C ALA A 350 -20.75 -11.40 21.05
N ASP A 351 -21.86 -11.25 20.32
CA ASP A 351 -22.31 -12.28 19.39
C ASP A 351 -21.30 -12.45 18.25
N VAL A 352 -20.74 -11.34 17.80
CA VAL A 352 -19.83 -11.24 16.63
C VAL A 352 -18.66 -10.31 16.96
N ALA A 353 -17.51 -10.55 16.35
CA ALA A 353 -16.42 -9.58 16.27
C ALA A 353 -15.94 -9.41 14.84
N VAL A 354 -15.53 -8.20 14.49
CA VAL A 354 -14.95 -7.85 13.20
C VAL A 354 -13.66 -7.05 13.39
N LEU A 355 -12.64 -7.40 12.61
CA LEU A 355 -11.31 -6.77 12.67
C LEU A 355 -10.82 -6.53 11.24
N ASN A 356 -10.60 -5.29 10.83
CA ASN A 356 -10.11 -4.99 9.50
C ASN A 356 -8.65 -5.43 9.29
N GLY A 357 -8.36 -5.99 8.14
CA GLY A 357 -7.02 -6.46 7.76
C GLY A 357 -5.97 -5.35 7.81
N GLY A 358 -6.38 -4.11 7.53
CA GLY A 358 -5.52 -2.92 7.63
C GLY A 358 -4.98 -2.64 9.03
N SER A 359 -5.58 -3.16 10.08
CA SER A 359 -5.08 -3.07 11.46
C SER A 359 -3.94 -4.05 11.76
N LEU A 360 -3.72 -5.06 10.92
CA LEU A 360 -2.72 -6.11 11.09
C LEU A 360 -1.49 -5.83 10.22
N ARG A 361 -0.39 -5.38 10.85
CA ARG A 361 0.77 -4.80 10.16
C ARG A 361 2.05 -5.63 10.23
N ILE A 362 2.02 -6.82 10.81
CA ILE A 362 3.22 -7.68 10.96
C ILE A 362 3.78 -8.16 9.62
N ASP A 363 2.91 -8.55 8.68
CA ASP A 363 3.27 -8.95 7.31
C ASP A 363 4.27 -10.13 7.25
N ASP A 364 4.12 -11.08 8.17
CA ASP A 364 4.93 -12.29 8.31
C ASP A 364 4.06 -13.52 8.61
N VAL A 365 4.64 -14.71 8.53
CA VAL A 365 4.01 -15.96 8.98
C VAL A 365 4.60 -16.33 10.35
N ILE A 366 3.74 -16.40 11.38
CA ILE A 366 4.15 -16.80 12.72
C ILE A 366 4.15 -18.33 12.83
N ARG A 367 5.28 -18.92 13.25
CA ARG A 367 5.48 -20.37 13.36
C ARG A 367 6.07 -20.72 14.72
N ASP A 368 5.71 -21.88 15.22
CA ASP A 368 6.26 -22.52 16.42
C ASP A 368 6.24 -21.62 17.66
N SER A 369 7.18 -20.71 17.79
CA SER A 369 7.30 -19.77 18.92
C SER A 369 6.61 -18.45 18.62
N VAL A 370 5.62 -18.07 19.42
CA VAL A 370 5.04 -16.72 19.37
C VAL A 370 5.85 -15.82 20.31
N ARG A 371 6.55 -14.84 19.75
CA ARG A 371 7.39 -13.92 20.49
C ARG A 371 6.69 -12.59 20.73
N TRP A 372 7.21 -11.81 21.64
CA TRP A 372 6.74 -10.45 21.90
C TRP A 372 6.77 -9.60 20.63
N GLU A 373 7.81 -9.74 19.81
CA GLU A 373 7.93 -9.04 18.52
C GLU A 373 6.73 -9.24 17.59
N HIS A 374 6.18 -10.46 17.52
CA HIS A 374 5.05 -10.74 16.64
C HIS A 374 3.80 -9.94 17.03
N VAL A 375 3.57 -9.78 18.34
CA VAL A 375 2.46 -8.98 18.84
C VAL A 375 2.73 -7.49 18.63
N GLU A 376 3.94 -7.01 18.93
CA GLU A 376 4.30 -5.61 18.72
C GLU A 376 4.21 -5.19 17.25
N ARG A 377 4.68 -6.03 16.33
CA ARG A 377 4.61 -5.78 14.88
C ARG A 377 3.20 -5.91 14.32
N THR A 378 2.35 -6.74 14.93
CA THR A 378 0.95 -6.88 14.50
C THR A 378 0.21 -5.55 14.64
N PHE A 379 0.43 -4.83 15.74
CA PHE A 379 -0.29 -3.59 16.04
C PHE A 379 0.56 -2.36 15.72
N GLY A 380 0.56 -1.94 14.46
CA GLY A 380 1.15 -0.67 14.02
C GLY A 380 0.51 0.55 14.68
N PHE A 381 -0.79 0.43 15.03
CA PHE A 381 -1.56 1.40 15.81
C PHE A 381 -1.99 0.81 17.16
N PRO A 382 -2.15 1.65 18.20
CA PRO A 382 -2.90 1.25 19.37
C PRO A 382 -4.34 0.90 18.96
N THR A 383 -4.77 -0.32 19.23
CA THR A 383 -6.11 -0.80 18.86
C THR A 383 -6.91 -1.14 20.11
N SER A 384 -8.00 -0.44 20.35
CA SER A 384 -8.94 -0.67 21.43
C SER A 384 -10.25 -1.23 20.90
N VAL A 385 -10.95 -2.03 21.70
CA VAL A 385 -12.18 -2.72 21.31
C VAL A 385 -13.39 -2.00 21.90
N GLY A 386 -14.36 -1.65 21.05
CA GLY A 386 -15.69 -1.16 21.43
C GLY A 386 -16.77 -2.20 21.16
N LEU A 387 -17.98 -1.94 21.63
CA LEU A 387 -19.18 -2.73 21.31
C LEU A 387 -20.22 -1.84 20.64
N VAL A 388 -20.91 -2.40 19.65
CA VAL A 388 -22.08 -1.80 19.03
C VAL A 388 -23.19 -2.84 18.91
N TRP A 389 -24.45 -2.37 18.94
CA TRP A 389 -25.64 -3.19 18.74
C TRP A 389 -26.22 -2.89 17.38
N LEU A 390 -26.21 -3.87 16.48
CA LEU A 390 -26.66 -3.75 15.10
C LEU A 390 -27.79 -4.72 14.80
N ARG A 391 -28.73 -4.31 13.97
CA ARG A 391 -29.67 -5.27 13.35
C ARG A 391 -28.92 -6.18 12.37
N GLY A 392 -29.41 -7.39 12.19
CA GLY A 392 -28.79 -8.34 11.25
C GLY A 392 -28.69 -7.79 9.84
N ARG A 393 -29.74 -7.08 9.35
CA ARG A 393 -29.66 -6.42 8.03
C ARG A 393 -28.50 -5.43 7.93
N ASP A 394 -28.28 -4.59 8.97
CA ASP A 394 -27.20 -3.61 8.97
C ASP A 394 -25.83 -4.29 9.03
N LEU A 395 -25.72 -5.39 9.80
CA LEU A 395 -24.49 -6.21 9.83
C LEU A 395 -24.18 -6.77 8.44
N ARG A 396 -25.16 -7.22 7.68
CA ARG A 396 -24.97 -7.71 6.30
C ARG A 396 -24.69 -6.57 5.33
N GLU A 397 -25.58 -5.58 5.23
CA GLU A 397 -25.63 -4.58 4.16
C GLU A 397 -24.61 -3.45 4.34
N THR A 398 -24.31 -3.05 5.60
CA THR A 398 -23.42 -1.94 5.89
C THR A 398 -22.05 -2.37 6.38
N VAL A 399 -21.92 -3.58 6.96
CA VAL A 399 -20.65 -4.07 7.50
C VAL A 399 -20.00 -5.08 6.56
N LEU A 400 -20.66 -6.20 6.28
CA LEU A 400 -20.05 -7.25 5.44
C LEU A 400 -19.93 -6.83 3.97
N GLU A 401 -20.92 -6.15 3.42
CA GLU A 401 -20.84 -5.59 2.05
C GLU A 401 -19.73 -4.54 1.95
N GLN A 402 -19.53 -3.69 2.97
CA GLN A 402 -18.40 -2.74 3.00
C GLN A 402 -17.05 -3.46 3.00
N SER A 403 -16.92 -4.57 3.72
CA SER A 403 -15.70 -5.38 3.74
C SER A 403 -15.25 -5.83 2.35
N VAL A 404 -16.20 -6.14 1.48
CA VAL A 404 -15.95 -6.69 0.14
C VAL A 404 -16.28 -5.70 -0.98
N SER A 405 -16.59 -4.43 -0.65
CA SER A 405 -16.96 -3.40 -1.62
C SER A 405 -15.82 -3.02 -2.54
N GLY A 406 -14.60 -3.05 -2.05
CA GLY A 406 -13.41 -2.70 -2.79
C GLY A 406 -12.76 -3.85 -3.55
N GLY A 407 -11.54 -3.60 -4.02
CA GLY A 407 -10.67 -4.56 -4.69
C GLY A 407 -9.98 -5.53 -3.74
N ARG A 408 -9.04 -6.30 -4.28
CA ARG A 408 -8.13 -7.12 -3.47
C ARG A 408 -7.07 -6.23 -2.82
N GLY A 409 -6.58 -6.63 -1.65
CA GLY A 409 -5.52 -5.94 -0.92
C GLY A 409 -5.95 -4.74 -0.09
N GLU A 410 -7.23 -4.38 -0.12
CA GLU A 410 -7.72 -3.23 0.65
C GLU A 410 -7.82 -3.51 2.15
N GLY A 411 -7.43 -2.54 2.97
CA GLY A 411 -7.40 -2.64 4.42
C GLY A 411 -8.75 -2.87 5.07
N ARG A 412 -9.83 -2.49 4.39
CA ARG A 412 -11.22 -2.68 4.86
C ARG A 412 -11.67 -4.13 4.96
N PHE A 413 -10.99 -5.08 4.32
CA PHE A 413 -11.35 -6.50 4.37
C PHE A 413 -11.33 -7.01 5.82
N LEU A 414 -12.40 -7.70 6.24
CA LEU A 414 -12.58 -8.10 7.64
C LEU A 414 -12.11 -9.52 7.92
N GLN A 415 -11.50 -9.69 9.06
CA GLN A 415 -11.37 -10.96 9.79
C GLN A 415 -12.51 -11.02 10.82
N VAL A 416 -13.11 -12.19 11.04
CA VAL A 416 -14.37 -12.29 11.80
C VAL A 416 -14.36 -13.38 12.85
N SER A 417 -15.21 -13.21 13.87
CA SER A 417 -15.53 -14.22 14.87
C SER A 417 -17.02 -14.24 15.18
N GLY A 418 -17.58 -15.42 15.47
CA GLY A 418 -18.99 -15.60 15.79
C GLY A 418 -19.93 -15.54 14.58
N LEU A 419 -19.39 -15.27 13.40
CA LEU A 419 -20.09 -15.35 12.12
C LEU A 419 -19.23 -16.02 11.05
N ARG A 420 -19.88 -16.52 10.01
CA ARG A 420 -19.24 -16.88 8.74
C ARG A 420 -20.05 -16.34 7.57
N PHE A 421 -19.37 -15.94 6.50
CA PHE A 421 -20.03 -15.41 5.32
C PHE A 421 -19.37 -15.85 4.02
N THR A 422 -20.17 -15.88 2.97
CA THR A 422 -19.74 -16.18 1.59
C THR A 422 -20.02 -14.97 0.73
N PHE A 423 -19.10 -14.63 -0.16
CA PHE A 423 -19.23 -13.50 -1.07
C PHE A 423 -18.72 -13.82 -2.48
N ASP A 424 -19.18 -13.06 -3.47
CA ASP A 424 -18.80 -13.16 -4.87
C ASP A 424 -18.44 -11.76 -5.41
N ARG A 425 -17.14 -11.51 -5.67
CA ARG A 425 -16.65 -10.23 -6.18
C ARG A 425 -17.12 -9.89 -7.60
N ARG A 426 -17.61 -10.87 -8.36
CA ARG A 426 -18.17 -10.66 -9.71
C ARG A 426 -19.53 -9.98 -9.67
N ARG A 427 -20.20 -10.02 -8.53
CA ARG A 427 -21.48 -9.34 -8.32
C ARG A 427 -21.28 -7.84 -8.12
N PRO A 428 -22.32 -7.02 -8.40
CA PRO A 428 -22.28 -5.59 -8.11
C PRO A 428 -21.95 -5.29 -6.63
N VAL A 429 -21.26 -4.20 -6.39
CA VAL A 429 -21.02 -3.68 -5.03
C VAL A 429 -22.37 -3.45 -4.33
N GLY A 430 -22.49 -3.91 -3.09
CA GLY A 430 -23.73 -3.89 -2.31
C GLY A 430 -24.60 -5.15 -2.46
N ASP A 431 -24.16 -6.12 -3.30
CA ASP A 431 -24.84 -7.41 -3.52
C ASP A 431 -23.84 -8.57 -3.61
N ARG A 432 -22.65 -8.38 -3.03
CA ARG A 432 -21.57 -9.37 -3.06
C ARG A 432 -21.69 -10.45 -1.99
N VAL A 433 -22.28 -10.13 -0.84
CA VAL A 433 -22.46 -11.07 0.27
C VAL A 433 -23.68 -11.96 0.00
N THR A 434 -23.44 -13.24 -0.29
CA THR A 434 -24.46 -14.19 -0.70
C THR A 434 -25.03 -15.03 0.43
N ARG A 435 -24.24 -15.24 1.51
CA ARG A 435 -24.66 -16.03 2.67
C ARG A 435 -24.00 -15.50 3.93
N VAL A 436 -24.79 -15.42 5.01
CA VAL A 436 -24.29 -15.09 6.35
C VAL A 436 -24.91 -16.03 7.37
N GLU A 437 -24.08 -16.61 8.23
CA GLU A 437 -24.52 -17.46 9.32
C GLU A 437 -23.87 -17.02 10.63
N ILE A 438 -24.61 -17.12 11.72
CA ILE A 438 -24.18 -16.76 13.08
C ILE A 438 -23.96 -18.02 13.90
N GLN A 439 -22.91 -18.02 14.69
CA GLN A 439 -22.62 -19.09 15.65
C GLN A 439 -23.60 -19.06 16.80
N ARG A 440 -24.24 -20.20 17.07
CA ARG A 440 -25.15 -20.45 18.20
C ARG A 440 -24.63 -21.62 19.02
N ASP A 441 -25.18 -21.84 20.20
CA ASP A 441 -24.86 -23.05 20.99
C ASP A 441 -25.21 -24.34 20.25
N SER A 442 -26.27 -24.31 19.42
CA SER A 442 -26.71 -25.44 18.58
C SER A 442 -25.96 -25.58 17.25
N GLY A 443 -24.96 -24.74 16.97
CA GLY A 443 -24.21 -24.71 15.71
C GLY A 443 -24.42 -23.42 14.88
N TRP A 444 -24.28 -23.49 13.58
CA TRP A 444 -24.43 -22.36 12.67
C TRP A 444 -25.89 -22.19 12.23
N ALA A 445 -26.42 -20.99 12.34
CA ALA A 445 -27.77 -20.63 11.91
C ALA A 445 -27.74 -19.41 10.96
N PRO A 446 -28.66 -19.32 10.00
CA PRO A 446 -28.78 -18.14 9.16
C PRO A 446 -28.91 -16.85 9.98
N LEU A 447 -28.36 -15.76 9.46
CA LEU A 447 -28.51 -14.43 10.04
C LEU A 447 -30.00 -14.02 10.01
N GLU A 448 -30.51 -13.57 11.15
CA GLU A 448 -31.87 -13.04 11.28
C GLU A 448 -31.84 -11.51 11.11
N GLU A 449 -32.42 -10.98 10.05
CA GLU A 449 -32.28 -9.57 9.65
C GLU A 449 -32.79 -8.57 10.70
N GLU A 450 -33.87 -8.90 11.40
CA GLU A 450 -34.48 -8.01 12.39
C GLU A 450 -33.92 -8.19 13.80
N ARG A 451 -33.14 -9.23 14.04
CA ARG A 451 -32.52 -9.47 15.33
C ARG A 451 -31.37 -8.49 15.56
N ILE A 452 -31.24 -8.04 16.81
CA ILE A 452 -30.11 -7.21 17.23
C ILE A 452 -28.98 -8.13 17.72
N TYR A 453 -27.78 -7.88 17.18
CA TYR A 453 -26.54 -8.55 17.53
C TYR A 453 -25.57 -7.58 18.19
N THR A 454 -24.85 -8.04 19.21
CA THR A 454 -23.72 -7.32 19.77
C THR A 454 -22.46 -7.60 18.92
N VAL A 455 -21.80 -6.55 18.47
CA VAL A 455 -20.63 -6.63 17.59
C VAL A 455 -19.43 -5.94 18.25
N ALA A 456 -18.36 -6.67 18.51
CA ALA A 456 -17.09 -6.11 18.94
C ALA A 456 -16.33 -5.54 17.73
N VAL A 457 -15.90 -4.28 17.82
CA VAL A 457 -15.26 -3.54 16.73
C VAL A 457 -14.01 -2.83 17.22
N PRO A 458 -12.94 -2.68 16.39
CA PRO A 458 -11.79 -1.85 16.72
C PRO A 458 -12.17 -0.37 16.69
N ASP A 459 -11.47 0.43 17.49
CA ASP A 459 -11.69 1.88 17.64
C ASP A 459 -11.68 2.64 16.31
N TYR A 460 -10.79 2.26 15.39
CA TYR A 460 -10.72 2.85 14.05
C TYR A 460 -12.04 2.68 13.28
N LEU A 461 -12.58 1.45 13.23
CA LEU A 461 -13.86 1.19 12.57
C LEU A 461 -15.04 1.79 13.37
N PHE A 462 -14.97 1.77 14.71
CA PHE A 462 -15.94 2.44 15.57
C PHE A 462 -16.02 3.95 15.26
N GLY A 463 -14.89 4.57 14.89
CA GLY A 463 -14.78 5.95 14.45
C GLY A 463 -15.18 6.20 12.99
N ASN A 464 -15.79 5.23 12.31
CA ASN A 464 -16.17 5.25 10.88
C ASN A 464 -14.96 5.20 9.91
N GLY A 465 -13.83 4.61 10.31
CA GLY A 465 -12.69 4.35 9.43
C GLY A 465 -13.04 3.36 8.29
N ASP A 466 -12.27 3.36 7.21
CA ASP A 466 -12.44 2.52 6.01
C ASP A 466 -13.84 2.60 5.36
N GLY A 467 -14.57 3.72 5.58
CA GLY A 467 -15.92 3.92 5.06
C GLY A 467 -17.01 3.13 5.80
N TYR A 468 -16.69 2.49 6.91
CA TYR A 468 -17.69 1.87 7.79
C TYR A 468 -18.53 2.92 8.51
N ARG A 469 -19.77 2.57 8.82
CA ARG A 469 -20.73 3.46 9.51
C ARG A 469 -21.31 2.82 10.77
N PHE A 470 -20.46 2.23 11.59
CA PHE A 470 -20.90 1.52 12.80
C PHE A 470 -21.73 2.41 13.74
N ARG A 471 -21.29 3.65 13.96
CA ARG A 471 -21.98 4.58 14.86
C ARG A 471 -23.34 5.03 14.32
N ASP A 472 -23.46 5.14 12.99
CA ASP A 472 -24.71 5.59 12.36
C ASP A 472 -25.76 4.48 12.35
N ALA A 473 -25.34 3.22 12.21
CA ALA A 473 -26.22 2.05 12.19
C ALA A 473 -26.53 1.47 13.58
N ALA A 474 -25.70 1.80 14.60
CA ALA A 474 -25.83 1.23 15.94
C ALA A 474 -27.06 1.76 16.69
N THR A 475 -27.81 0.85 17.30
CA THR A 475 -28.90 1.20 18.23
C THR A 475 -28.36 1.57 19.60
N GLN A 476 -27.22 0.98 19.99
CA GLN A 476 -26.46 1.26 21.21
C GLN A 476 -24.97 1.09 20.94
N ALA A 477 -24.12 1.74 21.75
CA ALA A 477 -22.68 1.61 21.66
C ALA A 477 -22.01 1.75 23.03
N VAL A 478 -20.96 0.94 23.26
CA VAL A 478 -19.98 1.11 24.34
C VAL A 478 -18.67 1.57 23.69
N PRO A 479 -18.15 2.75 24.07
CA PRO A 479 -16.89 3.26 23.53
C PRO A 479 -15.73 2.28 23.70
N PRO A 480 -14.72 2.33 22.81
CA PRO A 480 -13.53 1.49 22.93
C PRO A 480 -12.81 1.68 24.27
N GLY A 481 -12.42 0.57 24.87
CA GLY A 481 -11.73 0.52 26.16
C GLY A 481 -10.63 -0.55 26.20
N PRO A 482 -10.96 -1.86 26.18
CA PRO A 482 -9.96 -2.92 26.24
C PRO A 482 -8.95 -2.86 25.06
N SER A 483 -7.66 -2.96 25.36
CA SER A 483 -6.61 -3.02 24.33
C SER A 483 -6.53 -4.42 23.73
N LEU A 484 -6.69 -4.54 22.41
CA LEU A 484 -6.60 -5.82 21.71
C LEU A 484 -5.19 -6.43 21.85
N LYS A 485 -4.14 -5.60 21.81
CA LYS A 485 -2.76 -6.05 22.05
C LYS A 485 -2.63 -6.75 23.40
N TRP A 486 -3.15 -6.14 24.48
CA TRP A 486 -3.05 -6.72 25.81
C TRP A 486 -3.93 -7.95 26.00
N LEU A 487 -5.11 -8.00 25.37
CA LEU A 487 -5.94 -9.22 25.34
C LEU A 487 -5.20 -10.37 24.66
N ALA A 488 -4.48 -10.10 23.57
CA ALA A 488 -3.65 -11.09 22.89
C ALA A 488 -2.49 -11.57 23.77
N VAL A 489 -1.72 -10.64 24.35
CA VAL A 489 -0.59 -10.94 25.23
C VAL A 489 -1.04 -11.77 26.44
N GLN A 490 -2.10 -11.37 27.13
CA GLN A 490 -2.62 -12.11 28.28
C GLN A 490 -3.02 -13.54 27.91
N ALA A 491 -3.71 -13.72 26.78
CA ALA A 491 -4.14 -15.05 26.34
C ALA A 491 -2.96 -15.95 25.95
N LEU A 492 -1.91 -15.39 25.35
CA LEU A 492 -0.67 -16.11 25.01
C LEU A 492 0.08 -16.54 26.27
N LEU A 493 0.34 -15.60 27.18
CA LEU A 493 1.04 -15.88 28.46
C LEU A 493 0.28 -16.88 29.33
N ASP A 494 -1.05 -16.79 29.33
CA ASP A 494 -1.93 -17.68 30.08
C ASP A 494 -1.86 -19.12 29.55
N ALA A 495 -1.87 -19.31 28.23
CA ALA A 495 -1.64 -20.61 27.62
C ALA A 495 -0.21 -21.11 27.88
N TYR A 496 0.80 -20.25 27.68
CA TYR A 496 2.21 -20.58 27.83
C TYR A 496 2.56 -21.01 29.26
N SER A 497 2.05 -20.30 30.26
CA SER A 497 2.26 -20.63 31.67
C SER A 497 1.67 -21.99 32.06
N ARG A 498 0.67 -22.48 31.34
CA ARG A 498 0.08 -23.82 31.52
C ARG A 498 0.72 -24.90 30.64
N GLY A 499 1.81 -24.55 29.92
CA GLY A 499 2.44 -25.48 28.97
C GLY A 499 1.57 -25.81 27.76
N GLN A 500 0.62 -24.95 27.43
CA GLN A 500 -0.32 -25.13 26.32
C GLN A 500 0.12 -24.32 25.11
N SER A 501 -0.09 -24.89 23.93
CA SER A 501 0.06 -24.20 22.64
C SER A 501 -1.30 -23.74 22.13
N ILE A 502 -1.33 -22.62 21.43
CA ILE A 502 -2.50 -22.23 20.64
C ILE A 502 -2.49 -22.96 19.31
N SER A 503 -3.67 -23.15 18.71
CA SER A 503 -3.82 -23.86 17.42
C SER A 503 -4.84 -23.15 16.52
N PRO A 504 -4.62 -21.86 16.20
CA PRO A 504 -5.53 -21.16 15.31
C PRO A 504 -5.54 -21.78 13.91
N ARG A 505 -6.70 -21.79 13.29
CA ARG A 505 -6.88 -22.38 11.95
C ARG A 505 -7.76 -21.49 11.08
N VAL A 506 -7.65 -21.67 9.78
CA VAL A 506 -8.67 -21.27 8.81
C VAL A 506 -9.80 -22.28 8.91
N GLU A 507 -11.02 -21.81 9.15
CA GLU A 507 -12.20 -22.64 9.52
C GLU A 507 -13.36 -22.48 8.54
N GLY A 508 -13.16 -21.72 7.46
CA GLY A 508 -14.23 -21.39 6.50
C GLY A 508 -15.16 -20.28 7.00
N ARG A 509 -14.65 -19.39 7.86
CA ARG A 509 -15.42 -18.21 8.29
C ARG A 509 -15.65 -17.22 7.15
N ILE A 510 -14.74 -17.16 6.18
CA ILE A 510 -14.79 -16.26 5.05
C ILE A 510 -14.53 -17.05 3.77
N THR A 511 -15.52 -17.08 2.88
CA THR A 511 -15.44 -17.84 1.64
C THR A 511 -15.73 -16.97 0.42
N GLU A 512 -14.77 -16.86 -0.50
CA GLU A 512 -14.98 -16.24 -1.81
C GLU A 512 -15.45 -17.29 -2.82
N VAL A 513 -16.53 -17.03 -3.55
CA VAL A 513 -16.99 -17.85 -4.67
C VAL A 513 -16.02 -17.68 -5.85
N ARG A 514 -15.46 -18.79 -6.32
CA ARG A 514 -14.49 -18.82 -7.44
C ARG A 514 -15.17 -18.88 -8.81
#